data_8352ba72e7cc4fb1e143e2dc504fe1f2
#
_entry.id   8352ba72e7cc4fb1e143e2dc504fe1f2
#
_cell.length_a   1.000
_cell.length_b   1.000
_cell.length_c   1.000
_cell.angle_alpha   90.00
_cell.angle_beta   90.00
_cell.angle_gamma   90.00
#
_symmetry.space_group_name_H-M   'P 1'
#
loop_
_entity.id
_entity.type
_entity.pdbx_description
1 polymer ?
#
loop_
_entity_poly.entity_id
_entity_poly.type
_entity_poly.pdbx_seq_one_letter_code
_entity_poly.pdbx_strand_id
1 'polypeptide(L)'
;MAINSESKANGALMRITPLAVASAYYSHEESIALAYKDAELTHPNITCQQANACYVLAIRHLIMQPGDSTGAIHAAQRYLEPFQSEVGAWLNDALNGNIPDATRMIGFVRHGFTRAFHHLATGSELRDALFHTLQAGGDTDTNACIVGGLLGAYWGIDEIASKSSSAPMLDRVINCDTSLGQTRPARYHAKKMIDHVSAFTVYR
;
A
#
# COMPACT_ATOMS: atom_id res chain seq x y z
N MET A 1 14.17 -11.35 -22.05
CA MET A 1 14.17 -10.19 -21.14
C MET A 1 15.08 -10.55 -19.97
N ALA A 2 16.09 -9.75 -19.65
CA ALA A 2 16.91 -10.00 -18.46
C ALA A 2 16.03 -9.70 -17.21
N ILE A 3 15.85 -10.69 -16.36
CA ILE A 3 15.12 -10.52 -15.09
C ILE A 3 16.07 -9.78 -14.14
N ASN A 4 15.68 -8.58 -13.71
CA ASN A 4 16.46 -7.81 -12.74
C ASN A 4 16.19 -8.31 -11.31
N SER A 5 16.81 -9.42 -10.94
CA SER A 5 16.66 -10.05 -9.62
C SER A 5 17.23 -9.21 -8.47
N GLU A 6 18.10 -8.26 -8.76
CA GLU A 6 18.77 -7.44 -7.74
C GLU A 6 17.98 -6.16 -7.40
N SER A 7 17.00 -5.81 -8.23
CA SER A 7 16.21 -4.58 -8.03
C SER A 7 15.33 -4.68 -6.79
N LYS A 8 15.48 -3.72 -5.90
CA LYS A 8 14.62 -3.50 -4.73
C LYS A 8 13.76 -2.25 -4.91
N ALA A 9 13.32 -1.96 -6.14
CA ALA A 9 12.46 -0.83 -6.41
C ALA A 9 11.01 -1.09 -5.98
N ASN A 10 10.26 0.00 -5.79
CA ASN A 10 8.90 0.01 -5.22
C ASN A 10 7.79 -0.36 -6.21
N GLY A 11 8.12 -0.62 -7.48
CA GLY A 11 7.14 -0.81 -8.55
C GLY A 11 6.19 -1.99 -8.39
N ALA A 12 6.55 -3.04 -7.64
CA ALA A 12 5.62 -4.09 -7.27
C ALA A 12 4.70 -3.64 -6.13
N LEU A 13 5.24 -2.98 -5.11
CA LEU A 13 4.49 -2.58 -3.92
C LEU A 13 3.42 -1.51 -4.24
N MET A 14 3.72 -0.56 -5.12
CA MET A 14 2.80 0.53 -5.47
C MET A 14 1.50 0.07 -6.13
N ARG A 15 1.48 -1.13 -6.77
CA ARG A 15 0.33 -1.62 -7.53
C ARG A 15 -0.46 -2.72 -6.84
N ILE A 16 0.03 -3.26 -5.70
CA ILE A 16 -0.52 -4.50 -5.13
C ILE A 16 -1.81 -4.32 -4.32
N THR A 17 -2.20 -3.08 -4.01
CA THR A 17 -3.39 -2.79 -3.19
C THR A 17 -4.66 -3.51 -3.69
N PRO A 18 -5.00 -3.57 -4.99
CA PRO A 18 -6.18 -4.31 -5.46
C PRO A 18 -6.13 -5.80 -5.13
N LEU A 19 -4.95 -6.44 -5.25
CA LEU A 19 -4.76 -7.83 -4.87
C LEU A 19 -4.91 -8.01 -3.35
N ALA A 20 -4.40 -7.06 -2.55
CA ALA A 20 -4.55 -7.07 -1.11
C ALA A 20 -6.04 -7.01 -0.69
N VAL A 21 -6.85 -6.20 -1.37
CA VAL A 21 -8.32 -6.15 -1.16
C VAL A 21 -8.95 -7.50 -1.50
N ALA A 22 -8.64 -8.07 -2.65
CA ALA A 22 -9.14 -9.39 -3.04
C ALA A 22 -8.72 -10.50 -2.06
N SER A 23 -7.57 -10.36 -1.41
CA SER A 23 -7.03 -11.31 -0.44
C SER A 23 -7.89 -11.50 0.81
N ALA A 24 -8.86 -10.61 1.06
CA ALA A 24 -9.83 -10.79 2.15
C ALA A 24 -10.62 -12.10 2.03
N TYR A 25 -10.72 -12.68 0.82
CA TYR A 25 -11.44 -13.92 0.54
C TYR A 25 -10.55 -15.17 0.49
N TYR A 26 -9.24 -15.03 0.71
CA TYR A 26 -8.26 -16.13 0.64
C TYR A 26 -7.66 -16.43 2.00
N SER A 27 -7.05 -17.61 2.16
CA SER A 27 -6.24 -17.93 3.33
C SER A 27 -5.00 -17.03 3.42
N HIS A 28 -4.29 -17.06 4.55
CA HIS A 28 -3.03 -16.35 4.69
C HIS A 28 -1.99 -16.85 3.69
N GLU A 29 -1.89 -18.18 3.55
CA GLU A 29 -0.94 -18.86 2.68
C GLU A 29 -1.19 -18.51 1.21
N GLU A 30 -2.44 -18.54 0.78
CA GLU A 30 -2.83 -18.15 -0.59
C GLU A 30 -2.51 -16.67 -0.84
N SER A 31 -2.80 -15.80 0.12
CA SER A 31 -2.52 -14.36 0.03
C SER A 31 -1.03 -14.08 -0.14
N ILE A 32 -0.18 -14.77 0.63
CA ILE A 32 1.28 -14.70 0.52
C ILE A 32 1.74 -15.19 -0.85
N ALA A 33 1.24 -16.35 -1.28
CA ALA A 33 1.62 -16.92 -2.57
C ALA A 33 1.24 -16.02 -3.76
N LEU A 34 0.07 -15.38 -3.70
CA LEU A 34 -0.38 -14.43 -4.71
C LEU A 34 0.46 -13.14 -4.69
N ALA A 35 0.82 -12.63 -3.50
CA ALA A 35 1.69 -11.46 -3.38
C ALA A 35 3.09 -11.71 -3.99
N TYR A 36 3.63 -12.90 -3.78
CA TYR A 36 4.91 -13.31 -4.37
C TYR A 36 4.82 -13.38 -5.90
N LYS A 37 3.80 -14.06 -6.43
CA LYS A 37 3.58 -14.18 -7.87
C LYS A 37 3.40 -12.82 -8.55
N ASP A 38 2.68 -11.88 -7.91
CA ASP A 38 2.55 -10.52 -8.46
C ASP A 38 3.91 -9.82 -8.47
N ALA A 39 4.66 -9.88 -7.38
CA ALA A 39 5.98 -9.23 -7.32
C ALA A 39 6.94 -9.81 -8.35
N GLU A 40 6.95 -11.14 -8.57
CA GLU A 40 7.79 -11.82 -9.56
C GLU A 40 7.60 -11.32 -10.98
N LEU A 41 6.44 -10.79 -11.33
CA LEU A 41 6.18 -10.27 -12.68
C LEU A 41 7.16 -9.15 -13.07
N THR A 42 7.66 -8.38 -12.12
CA THR A 42 8.51 -7.21 -12.38
C THR A 42 9.68 -7.04 -11.41
N HIS A 43 9.55 -7.52 -10.17
CA HIS A 43 10.52 -7.32 -9.08
C HIS A 43 10.70 -8.63 -8.31
N PRO A 44 11.40 -9.63 -8.90
CA PRO A 44 11.54 -10.97 -8.33
C PRO A 44 12.48 -11.03 -7.12
N ASN A 45 13.07 -9.91 -6.69
CA ASN A 45 13.90 -9.87 -5.50
C ASN A 45 13.08 -10.28 -4.27
N ILE A 46 13.62 -11.18 -3.47
CA ILE A 46 12.93 -11.73 -2.28
C ILE A 46 12.49 -10.64 -1.29
N THR A 47 13.27 -9.57 -1.18
CA THR A 47 12.91 -8.41 -0.34
C THR A 47 11.63 -7.73 -0.83
N CYS A 48 11.48 -7.57 -2.16
CA CYS A 48 10.24 -7.02 -2.74
C CYS A 48 9.06 -7.95 -2.49
N GLN A 49 9.24 -9.26 -2.67
CA GLN A 49 8.21 -10.26 -2.42
C GLN A 49 7.75 -10.24 -0.95
N GLN A 50 8.70 -10.21 0.00
CA GLN A 50 8.39 -10.13 1.43
C GLN A 50 7.69 -8.82 1.81
N ALA A 51 8.13 -7.68 1.27
CA ALA A 51 7.48 -6.39 1.52
C ALA A 51 6.03 -6.39 0.99
N ASN A 52 5.80 -6.97 -0.20
CA ASN A 52 4.46 -7.13 -0.76
C ASN A 52 3.58 -8.05 0.10
N ALA A 53 4.09 -9.19 0.55
CA ALA A 53 3.35 -10.11 1.43
C ALA A 53 2.94 -9.44 2.75
N CYS A 54 3.86 -8.71 3.41
CA CYS A 54 3.54 -7.94 4.62
C CYS A 54 2.40 -6.94 4.39
N TYR A 55 2.49 -6.20 3.30
CA TYR A 55 1.52 -5.17 2.94
C TYR A 55 0.14 -5.79 2.62
N VAL A 56 0.11 -6.87 1.88
CA VAL A 56 -1.11 -7.63 1.56
C VAL A 56 -1.77 -8.16 2.82
N LEU A 57 -1.00 -8.77 3.72
CA LEU A 57 -1.53 -9.32 4.98
C LEU A 57 -2.07 -8.23 5.91
N ALA A 58 -1.41 -7.06 5.95
CA ALA A 58 -1.89 -5.94 6.75
C ALA A 58 -3.22 -5.38 6.21
N ILE A 59 -3.33 -5.14 4.90
CA ILE A 59 -4.58 -4.68 4.27
C ILE A 59 -5.69 -5.73 4.44
N ARG A 60 -5.38 -7.01 4.17
CA ARG A 60 -6.33 -8.10 4.39
C ARG A 60 -6.89 -8.08 5.81
N HIS A 61 -6.02 -7.93 6.82
CA HIS A 61 -6.44 -7.85 8.21
C HIS A 61 -7.38 -6.66 8.44
N LEU A 62 -7.04 -5.47 7.95
CA LEU A 62 -7.83 -4.25 8.12
C LEU A 62 -9.21 -4.33 7.45
N ILE A 63 -9.34 -5.06 6.34
CA ILE A 63 -10.63 -5.31 5.70
C ILE A 63 -11.49 -6.26 6.53
N MET A 64 -10.89 -7.28 7.13
CA MET A 64 -11.59 -8.27 7.97
C MET A 64 -11.89 -7.73 9.38
N GLN A 65 -11.06 -6.85 9.88
CA GLN A 65 -11.13 -6.23 11.21
C GLN A 65 -10.87 -4.71 11.08
N PRO A 66 -11.88 -3.94 10.66
CA PRO A 66 -11.73 -2.50 10.45
C PRO A 66 -11.21 -1.77 11.70
N GLY A 67 -10.21 -0.90 11.51
CA GLY A 67 -9.62 -0.10 12.58
C GLY A 67 -8.60 -0.83 13.47
N ASP A 68 -8.36 -2.14 13.27
CA ASP A 68 -7.37 -2.89 14.06
C ASP A 68 -5.95 -2.77 13.47
N SER A 69 -5.32 -1.61 13.65
CA SER A 69 -3.95 -1.38 13.22
C SER A 69 -2.94 -2.31 13.91
N THR A 70 -3.17 -2.62 15.18
CA THR A 70 -2.30 -3.52 15.96
C THR A 70 -2.31 -4.92 15.38
N GLY A 71 -3.48 -5.47 15.11
CA GLY A 71 -3.61 -6.79 14.48
C GLY A 71 -3.01 -6.84 13.07
N ALA A 72 -3.15 -5.76 12.28
CA ALA A 72 -2.54 -5.65 10.96
C ALA A 72 -1.00 -5.68 11.02
N ILE A 73 -0.41 -4.95 11.96
CA ILE A 73 1.03 -4.95 12.21
C ILE A 73 1.49 -6.33 12.68
N HIS A 74 0.77 -6.95 13.62
CA HIS A 74 1.08 -8.29 14.09
C HIS A 74 0.98 -9.35 12.97
N ALA A 75 0.07 -9.20 12.01
CA ALA A 75 0.00 -10.10 10.86
C ALA A 75 1.29 -10.05 10.02
N ALA A 76 1.82 -8.84 9.78
CA ALA A 76 3.09 -8.64 9.09
C ALA A 76 4.29 -9.15 9.91
N GLN A 77 4.31 -8.90 11.23
CA GLN A 77 5.37 -9.39 12.12
C GLN A 77 5.44 -10.91 12.15
N ARG A 78 4.31 -11.59 12.38
CA ARG A 78 4.23 -13.07 12.39
C ARG A 78 4.69 -13.70 11.09
N TYR A 79 4.35 -13.08 9.96
CA TYR A 79 4.82 -13.54 8.67
C TYR A 79 6.34 -13.45 8.57
N LEU A 80 6.97 -12.39 9.09
CA LEU A 80 8.41 -12.16 9.02
C LEU A 80 9.22 -12.95 10.06
N GLU A 81 8.59 -13.43 11.13
CA GLU A 81 9.26 -14.09 12.27
C GLU A 81 10.21 -15.22 11.86
N PRO A 82 9.87 -16.09 10.88
CA PRO A 82 10.78 -17.16 10.45
C PRO A 82 11.99 -16.67 9.63
N PHE A 83 11.99 -15.41 9.20
CA PHE A 83 12.97 -14.89 8.27
C PHE A 83 13.93 -13.90 8.96
N GLN A 84 15.23 -14.07 8.70
CA GLN A 84 16.22 -13.03 8.98
C GLN A 84 16.25 -12.05 7.79
N SER A 85 15.20 -11.22 7.66
CA SER A 85 15.03 -10.36 6.49
C SER A 85 15.21 -8.88 6.82
N GLU A 86 15.71 -8.12 5.86
CA GLU A 86 15.79 -6.67 5.98
C GLU A 86 14.41 -6.01 6.10
N VAL A 87 13.34 -6.64 5.56
CA VAL A 87 11.96 -6.16 5.69
C VAL A 87 11.50 -6.17 7.16
N GLY A 88 11.93 -7.17 7.95
CA GLY A 88 11.70 -7.19 9.40
C GLY A 88 12.35 -6.02 10.12
N ALA A 89 13.58 -5.68 9.74
CA ALA A 89 14.26 -4.49 10.27
C ALA A 89 13.52 -3.20 9.87
N TRP A 90 13.03 -3.09 8.64
CA TRP A 90 12.26 -1.92 8.19
C TRP A 90 10.92 -1.77 8.90
N LEU A 91 10.26 -2.89 9.20
CA LEU A 91 9.03 -2.86 10.00
C LEU A 91 9.34 -2.35 11.43
N ASN A 92 10.41 -2.81 12.06
CA ASN A 92 10.84 -2.31 13.35
C ASN A 92 11.22 -0.82 13.30
N ASP A 93 11.90 -0.37 12.24
CA ASP A 93 12.21 1.04 12.01
C ASP A 93 10.91 1.87 11.94
N ALA A 94 9.90 1.38 11.21
CA ALA A 94 8.59 2.03 11.11
C ALA A 94 7.93 2.21 12.49
N LEU A 95 7.92 1.15 13.30
CA LEU A 95 7.31 1.17 14.63
C LEU A 95 8.04 2.08 15.62
N ASN A 96 9.36 2.25 15.45
CA ASN A 96 10.20 3.11 16.29
C ASN A 96 10.35 4.55 15.74
N GLY A 97 9.71 4.88 14.63
CA GLY A 97 9.81 6.21 14.02
C GLY A 97 11.14 6.50 13.30
N ASN A 98 11.93 5.47 12.99
CA ASN A 98 13.19 5.56 12.25
C ASN A 98 12.92 5.61 10.75
N ILE A 99 12.41 6.74 10.26
CA ILE A 99 11.97 6.88 8.87
C ILE A 99 13.16 7.24 7.97
N PRO A 100 13.42 6.45 6.90
CA PRO A 100 14.57 6.70 6.02
C PRO A 100 14.38 7.98 5.19
N ASP A 101 15.51 8.63 4.85
CA ASP A 101 15.54 9.77 3.93
C ASP A 101 15.16 9.31 2.51
N ALA A 102 13.97 9.74 2.04
CA ALA A 102 13.44 9.33 0.73
C ALA A 102 14.14 9.99 -0.46
N THR A 103 14.96 11.01 -0.24
CA THR A 103 15.75 11.66 -1.30
C THR A 103 16.97 10.85 -1.72
N ARG A 104 17.34 9.85 -0.91
CA ARG A 104 18.41 8.90 -1.22
C ARG A 104 17.82 7.61 -1.75
N MET A 105 18.46 7.01 -2.77
CA MET A 105 17.98 5.78 -3.41
C MET A 105 16.50 5.89 -3.82
N ILE A 106 16.17 6.95 -4.53
CA ILE A 106 14.81 7.25 -5.01
C ILE A 106 14.21 6.00 -5.67
N GLY A 107 12.97 5.65 -5.29
CA GLY A 107 12.29 4.45 -5.77
C GLY A 107 12.61 3.17 -4.96
N PHE A 108 13.43 3.23 -3.92
CA PHE A 108 13.68 2.07 -3.07
C PHE A 108 12.43 1.68 -2.27
N VAL A 109 12.02 0.41 -2.35
CA VAL A 109 10.79 -0.11 -1.76
C VAL A 109 10.66 0.17 -0.26
N ARG A 110 11.78 0.24 0.47
CA ARG A 110 11.84 0.57 1.89
C ARG A 110 11.15 1.88 2.22
N HIS A 111 11.25 2.91 1.37
CA HIS A 111 10.70 4.23 1.67
C HIS A 111 9.18 4.21 1.82
N GLY A 112 8.47 3.67 0.83
CA GLY A 112 7.02 3.53 0.87
C GLY A 112 6.57 2.57 1.97
N PHE A 113 7.24 1.42 2.10
CA PHE A 113 6.95 0.41 3.11
C PHE A 113 7.05 0.97 4.54
N THR A 114 8.21 1.53 4.89
CA THR A 114 8.45 2.05 6.26
C THR A 114 7.48 3.18 6.61
N ARG A 115 7.22 4.11 5.67
CA ARG A 115 6.25 5.20 5.88
C ARG A 115 4.84 4.70 6.08
N ALA A 116 4.38 3.75 5.26
CA ALA A 116 3.04 3.20 5.36
C ALA A 116 2.80 2.54 6.73
N PHE A 117 3.71 1.69 7.19
CA PHE A 117 3.60 1.04 8.49
C PHE A 117 3.81 1.99 9.66
N HIS A 118 4.64 3.03 9.51
CA HIS A 118 4.78 4.09 10.52
C HIS A 118 3.46 4.83 10.73
N HIS A 119 2.85 5.31 9.66
CA HIS A 119 1.58 6.04 9.74
C HIS A 119 0.43 5.14 10.22
N LEU A 120 0.44 3.85 9.90
CA LEU A 120 -0.50 2.89 10.46
C LEU A 120 -0.31 2.73 11.98
N ALA A 121 0.93 2.56 12.44
CA ALA A 121 1.26 2.38 13.85
C ALA A 121 0.93 3.61 14.71
N THR A 122 1.10 4.80 14.14
CA THR A 122 0.80 6.07 14.84
C THR A 122 -0.66 6.50 14.72
N GLY A 123 -1.50 5.79 13.94
CA GLY A 123 -2.89 6.17 13.71
C GLY A 123 -3.01 7.53 13.01
N SER A 124 -2.04 7.90 12.17
CA SER A 124 -2.03 9.19 11.48
C SER A 124 -3.28 9.38 10.63
N GLU A 125 -3.83 10.59 10.60
CA GLU A 125 -4.88 10.92 9.65
C GLU A 125 -4.38 10.79 8.21
N LEU A 126 -5.24 10.30 7.30
CA LEU A 126 -4.86 10.04 5.91
C LEU A 126 -4.26 11.28 5.23
N ARG A 127 -4.89 12.45 5.41
CA ARG A 127 -4.39 13.69 4.82
C ARG A 127 -2.98 14.04 5.30
N ASP A 128 -2.75 13.95 6.60
CA ASP A 128 -1.47 14.35 7.20
C ASP A 128 -0.37 13.35 6.82
N ALA A 129 -0.69 12.05 6.80
CA ALA A 129 0.23 11.02 6.33
C ALA A 129 0.65 11.23 4.86
N LEU A 130 -0.30 11.54 3.98
CA LEU A 130 -0.02 11.86 2.58
C LEU A 130 0.82 13.14 2.48
N PHE A 131 0.48 14.18 3.22
CA PHE A 131 1.21 15.45 3.22
C PHE A 131 2.66 15.26 3.68
N HIS A 132 2.89 14.57 4.78
CA HIS A 132 4.24 14.25 5.28
C HIS A 132 5.04 13.40 4.27
N THR A 133 4.36 12.46 3.59
CA THR A 133 5.00 11.64 2.57
C THR A 133 5.44 12.48 1.37
N LEU A 134 4.60 13.42 0.91
CA LEU A 134 4.94 14.33 -0.18
C LEU A 134 6.07 15.29 0.21
N GLN A 135 6.04 15.84 1.43
CA GLN A 135 7.10 16.73 1.93
C GLN A 135 8.46 16.03 2.06
N ALA A 136 8.49 14.73 2.27
CA ALA A 136 9.73 13.97 2.39
C ALA A 136 10.54 13.91 1.09
N GLY A 137 9.97 14.28 -0.05
CA GLY A 137 10.66 14.25 -1.35
C GLY A 137 10.88 12.83 -1.88
N GLY A 138 11.79 12.70 -2.83
CA GLY A 138 12.06 11.44 -3.50
C GLY A 138 10.94 11.04 -4.47
N ASP A 139 10.57 9.77 -4.49
CA ASP A 139 9.49 9.20 -5.30
C ASP A 139 8.13 9.43 -4.61
N THR A 140 7.70 10.68 -4.60
CA THR A 140 6.59 11.16 -3.76
C THR A 140 5.25 10.56 -4.12
N ASP A 141 4.93 10.45 -5.40
CA ASP A 141 3.66 9.92 -5.90
C ASP A 141 3.52 8.42 -5.61
N THR A 142 4.58 7.66 -5.86
CA THR A 142 4.61 6.22 -5.58
C THR A 142 4.54 5.94 -4.07
N ASN A 143 5.35 6.64 -3.28
CA ASN A 143 5.32 6.48 -1.82
C ASN A 143 3.96 6.87 -1.23
N ALA A 144 3.34 7.96 -1.72
CA ALA A 144 2.00 8.37 -1.31
C ALA A 144 0.92 7.35 -1.73
N CYS A 145 1.06 6.71 -2.89
CA CYS A 145 0.17 5.62 -3.32
C CYS A 145 0.22 4.44 -2.34
N ILE A 146 1.42 4.03 -1.91
CA ILE A 146 1.61 2.94 -0.95
C ILE A 146 1.03 3.32 0.42
N VAL A 147 1.34 4.50 0.94
CA VAL A 147 0.80 5.01 2.21
C VAL A 147 -0.72 5.12 2.15
N GLY A 148 -1.24 5.70 1.08
CA GLY A 148 -2.68 5.89 0.89
C GLY A 148 -3.45 4.59 0.79
N GLY A 149 -2.89 3.55 0.16
CA GLY A 149 -3.52 2.23 0.07
C GLY A 149 -3.70 1.56 1.44
N LEU A 150 -2.64 1.56 2.27
CA LEU A 150 -2.69 0.97 3.61
C LEU A 150 -3.61 1.76 4.55
N LEU A 151 -3.48 3.08 4.58
CA LEU A 151 -4.32 3.93 5.43
C LEU A 151 -5.76 4.03 4.93
N GLY A 152 -5.98 3.90 3.62
CA GLY A 152 -7.33 3.78 3.05
C GLY A 152 -8.06 2.55 3.55
N ALA A 153 -7.36 1.42 3.69
CA ALA A 153 -7.91 0.22 4.30
C ALA A 153 -8.12 0.37 5.82
N TYR A 154 -7.28 1.13 6.50
CA TYR A 154 -7.39 1.39 7.94
C TYR A 154 -8.59 2.28 8.28
N TRP A 155 -8.74 3.39 7.59
CA TRP A 155 -9.81 4.37 7.87
C TRP A 155 -11.14 4.00 7.23
N GLY A 156 -11.13 3.36 6.05
CA GLY A 156 -12.32 3.08 5.28
C GLY A 156 -12.91 4.33 4.61
N ILE A 157 -13.74 4.11 3.59
CA ILE A 157 -14.27 5.20 2.75
C ILE A 157 -15.21 6.14 3.52
N ASP A 158 -16.03 5.61 4.42
CA ASP A 158 -17.03 6.39 5.15
C ASP A 158 -16.33 7.37 6.11
N GLU A 159 -15.31 6.91 6.84
CA GLU A 159 -14.52 7.78 7.73
C GLU A 159 -13.77 8.85 6.94
N ILE A 160 -13.13 8.48 5.82
CA ILE A 160 -12.43 9.43 4.94
C ILE A 160 -13.40 10.49 4.39
N ALA A 161 -14.59 10.09 3.95
CA ALA A 161 -15.61 10.97 3.40
C ALA A 161 -16.27 11.88 4.45
N SER A 162 -16.30 11.46 5.71
CA SER A 162 -16.90 12.24 6.81
C SER A 162 -15.99 13.37 7.28
N LYS A 163 -14.66 13.23 7.12
CA LYS A 163 -13.69 14.23 7.62
C LYS A 163 -13.58 15.42 6.69
N SER A 164 -13.75 16.63 7.23
CA SER A 164 -13.61 17.89 6.49
C SER A 164 -12.22 18.08 5.87
N SER A 165 -11.19 17.42 6.42
CA SER A 165 -9.80 17.44 5.92
C SER A 165 -9.62 16.55 4.67
N SER A 166 -10.29 15.40 4.59
CA SER A 166 -10.06 14.38 3.57
C SER A 166 -11.15 14.35 2.49
N ALA A 167 -12.40 14.69 2.82
CA ALA A 167 -13.52 14.67 1.88
C ALA A 167 -13.27 15.49 0.59
N PRO A 168 -12.72 16.73 0.64
CA PRO A 168 -12.43 17.48 -0.57
C PRO A 168 -11.34 16.84 -1.44
N MET A 169 -10.40 16.11 -0.84
CA MET A 169 -9.35 15.40 -1.57
C MET A 169 -9.94 14.19 -2.31
N LEU A 170 -10.79 13.42 -1.64
CA LEU A 170 -11.49 12.28 -2.22
C LEU A 170 -12.36 12.73 -3.40
N ASP A 171 -13.13 13.80 -3.24
CA ASP A 171 -13.97 14.37 -4.30
C ASP A 171 -13.13 14.77 -5.52
N ARG A 172 -12.01 15.45 -5.32
CA ARG A 172 -11.08 15.83 -6.41
C ARG A 172 -10.49 14.63 -7.13
N VAL A 173 -10.16 13.55 -6.43
CA VAL A 173 -9.64 12.33 -7.05
C VAL A 173 -10.73 11.64 -7.87
N ILE A 174 -11.93 11.48 -7.32
CA ILE A 174 -13.05 10.82 -7.99
C ILE A 174 -13.48 11.58 -9.25
N ASN A 175 -13.53 12.92 -9.17
CA ASN A 175 -13.96 13.79 -10.26
C ASN A 175 -12.80 14.38 -11.08
N CYS A 176 -11.61 13.81 -10.97
CA CYS A 176 -10.45 14.28 -11.74
C CYS A 176 -10.74 14.21 -13.24
N ASP A 177 -10.67 15.37 -13.90
CA ASP A 177 -10.79 15.45 -15.35
C ASP A 177 -9.52 14.95 -16.03
N THR A 178 -9.62 13.79 -16.64
CA THR A 178 -8.52 13.16 -17.40
C THR A 178 -8.59 13.44 -18.90
N SER A 179 -9.49 14.34 -19.34
CA SER A 179 -9.61 14.77 -20.73
C SER A 179 -8.60 15.87 -21.09
N LEU A 180 -8.03 16.57 -20.08
CA LEU A 180 -7.01 17.59 -20.27
C LEU A 180 -5.61 16.94 -20.42
N GLY A 181 -4.87 17.35 -21.45
CA GLY A 181 -3.55 16.81 -21.75
C GLY A 181 -3.62 15.53 -22.60
N GLN A 182 -2.86 14.50 -22.27
CA GLN A 182 -2.96 13.19 -22.94
C GLN A 182 -4.24 12.49 -22.52
N THR A 183 -5.21 12.43 -23.42
CA THR A 183 -6.51 11.79 -23.18
C THR A 183 -6.33 10.31 -22.83
N ARG A 184 -6.84 9.90 -21.69
CA ARG A 184 -6.89 8.49 -21.29
C ARG A 184 -8.27 7.90 -21.61
N PRO A 185 -8.34 6.61 -21.99
CA PRO A 185 -9.62 5.95 -22.17
C PRO A 185 -10.49 6.06 -20.90
N ALA A 186 -11.78 6.30 -21.07
CA ALA A 186 -12.73 6.52 -19.99
C ALA A 186 -12.75 5.40 -18.93
N ARG A 187 -12.40 4.16 -19.33
CA ARG A 187 -12.27 3.01 -18.39
C ARG A 187 -11.20 3.21 -17.31
N TYR A 188 -10.26 4.15 -17.48
CA TYR A 188 -9.20 4.45 -16.50
C TYR A 188 -9.50 5.70 -15.66
N HIS A 189 -10.69 6.28 -15.77
CA HIS A 189 -11.10 7.38 -14.90
C HIS A 189 -11.26 6.88 -13.47
N ALA A 190 -10.83 7.69 -12.48
CA ALA A 190 -10.91 7.34 -11.06
C ALA A 190 -12.35 6.97 -10.63
N LYS A 191 -13.36 7.66 -11.15
CA LYS A 191 -14.78 7.35 -10.92
C LYS A 191 -15.14 5.91 -11.30
N LYS A 192 -14.51 5.35 -12.34
CA LYS A 192 -14.73 3.96 -12.76
C LYS A 192 -14.15 2.93 -11.82
N MET A 193 -13.16 3.31 -11.00
CA MET A 193 -12.61 2.41 -9.99
C MET A 193 -13.67 1.97 -8.96
N ILE A 194 -14.61 2.86 -8.62
CA ILE A 194 -15.70 2.56 -7.69
C ILE A 194 -16.59 1.45 -8.27
N ASP A 195 -16.86 1.49 -9.58
CA ASP A 195 -17.68 0.48 -10.27
C ASP A 195 -17.01 -0.93 -10.19
N HIS A 196 -15.68 -0.99 -10.07
CA HIS A 196 -14.94 -2.25 -9.98
C HIS A 196 -14.89 -2.82 -8.57
N VAL A 197 -15.15 -2.04 -7.53
CA VAL A 197 -15.13 -2.51 -6.13
C VAL A 197 -16.11 -3.68 -5.96
N SER A 198 -17.29 -3.61 -6.56
CA SER A 198 -18.27 -4.69 -6.52
C SER A 198 -17.75 -6.01 -7.10
N ALA A 199 -16.88 -5.96 -8.11
CA ALA A 199 -16.28 -7.16 -8.70
C ALA A 199 -15.35 -7.91 -7.72
N PHE A 200 -14.76 -7.20 -6.75
CA PHE A 200 -13.92 -7.79 -5.69
C PHE A 200 -14.74 -8.27 -4.48
N THR A 201 -16.01 -7.89 -4.39
CA THR A 201 -16.87 -8.19 -3.22
C THR A 201 -17.95 -9.26 -3.48
N VAL A 202 -18.08 -9.76 -4.71
CA VAL A 202 -19.16 -10.66 -5.14
C VAL A 202 -18.90 -12.15 -4.84
N TYR A 203 -17.74 -12.53 -4.34
CA TYR A 203 -17.49 -13.91 -3.92
C TYR A 203 -17.75 -14.08 -2.42
N ARG A 204 -19.02 -14.13 -2.07
CA ARG A 204 -19.47 -14.75 -0.81
C ARG A 204 -20.08 -16.13 -1.09
#